data_76ecaf9236d5afcbe9a126e3e274c6a2
#
_entry.id   76ecaf9236d5afcbe9a126e3e274c6a2
#
_cell.length_a   1.000
_cell.length_b   1.000
_cell.length_c   1.000
_cell.angle_alpha   90.00
_cell.angle_beta   90.00
_cell.angle_gamma   90.00
#
_symmetry.space_group_name_H-M   'P 1'
#
loop_
_entity.id
_entity.type
_entity.pdbx_description
1 polymer ?
#
loop_
_entity_poly.entity_id
_entity_poly.type
_entity_poly.pdbx_seq_one_letter_code
_entity_poly.pdbx_strand_id
1 'polypeptide(L)'
;MIMTRASHGWGGILVVAVRIVGVVVIGAALCGISAAQSAEQLYTEKCGNCHATDGSGHTAAANKMAVPDLRSKRIKQMSDEELFSATAEGTKHRSYPHAFLHTGMKEQQIRDLIKYIRTFGTNQN
;
A
#
# COMPACT_ATOMS: atom_id res chain seq x y z
N MET A 1 -32.45 -71.86 1.67
CA MET A 1 -32.33 -70.97 0.54
C MET A 1 -32.67 -69.55 1.00
N ILE A 2 -31.68 -68.82 1.46
CA ILE A 2 -31.87 -67.49 2.07
C ILE A 2 -31.17 -66.49 1.13
N MET A 3 -31.96 -65.64 0.43
CA MET A 3 -31.47 -64.55 -0.41
C MET A 3 -31.15 -63.33 0.45
N THR A 4 -29.90 -62.97 0.60
CA THR A 4 -29.47 -61.72 1.19
C THR A 4 -29.47 -60.62 0.14
N ARG A 5 -30.35 -59.64 0.34
CA ARG A 5 -30.53 -58.45 -0.51
C ARG A 5 -29.50 -57.41 -0.10
N ALA A 6 -28.48 -57.16 -0.92
CA ALA A 6 -27.53 -56.10 -0.73
C ALA A 6 -28.17 -54.76 -1.11
N SER A 7 -28.42 -53.92 -0.12
CA SER A 7 -28.82 -52.52 -0.32
C SER A 7 -27.57 -51.66 -0.49
N HIS A 8 -27.23 -51.32 -1.73
CA HIS A 8 -26.17 -50.38 -2.01
C HIS A 8 -26.67 -48.97 -1.72
N GLY A 9 -26.18 -48.39 -0.64
CA GLY A 9 -26.58 -47.07 -0.17
C GLY A 9 -26.08 -45.94 -1.06
N TRP A 10 -26.98 -45.28 -1.74
CA TRP A 10 -26.75 -44.03 -2.47
C TRP A 10 -26.47 -42.84 -1.55
N GLY A 11 -26.60 -43.03 -0.24
CA GLY A 11 -26.37 -41.97 0.75
C GLY A 11 -24.90 -41.52 0.89
N GLY A 12 -23.95 -42.44 0.60
CA GLY A 12 -22.53 -42.12 0.77
C GLY A 12 -21.98 -41.14 -0.24
N ILE A 13 -22.47 -41.19 -1.48
CA ILE A 13 -21.98 -40.32 -2.59
C ILE A 13 -22.44 -38.86 -2.39
N LEU A 14 -23.70 -38.68 -1.94
CA LEU A 14 -24.24 -37.34 -1.68
C LEU A 14 -23.54 -36.61 -0.52
N VAL A 15 -23.20 -37.35 0.56
CA VAL A 15 -22.52 -36.76 1.72
C VAL A 15 -21.08 -36.37 1.37
N VAL A 16 -20.37 -37.15 0.54
CA VAL A 16 -19.01 -36.80 0.09
C VAL A 16 -19.03 -35.60 -0.85
N ALA A 17 -20.00 -35.53 -1.78
CA ALA A 17 -20.13 -34.42 -2.71
C ALA A 17 -20.41 -33.07 -1.97
N VAL A 18 -21.29 -33.08 -0.97
CA VAL A 18 -21.60 -31.87 -0.17
C VAL A 18 -20.37 -31.41 0.64
N ARG A 19 -19.57 -32.33 1.16
CA ARG A 19 -18.36 -31.97 1.91
C ARG A 19 -17.27 -31.40 1.02
N ILE A 20 -17.08 -31.91 -0.20
CA ILE A 20 -16.09 -31.39 -1.16
C ILE A 20 -16.48 -29.98 -1.61
N VAL A 21 -17.75 -29.73 -1.94
CA VAL A 21 -18.25 -28.41 -2.33
C VAL A 21 -18.08 -27.41 -1.17
N GLY A 22 -18.38 -27.80 0.06
CA GLY A 22 -18.21 -26.95 1.24
C GLY A 22 -16.76 -26.52 1.48
N VAL A 23 -15.79 -27.44 1.32
CA VAL A 23 -14.36 -27.14 1.49
C VAL A 23 -13.84 -26.20 0.40
N VAL A 24 -14.29 -26.37 -0.86
CA VAL A 24 -13.87 -25.50 -1.98
C VAL A 24 -14.40 -24.08 -1.80
N VAL A 25 -15.63 -23.91 -1.33
CA VAL A 25 -16.22 -22.58 -1.11
C VAL A 25 -15.54 -21.83 0.05
N ILE A 26 -15.18 -22.53 1.14
CA ILE A 26 -14.46 -21.92 2.26
C ILE A 26 -13.01 -21.58 1.87
N GLY A 27 -12.36 -22.39 1.06
CA GLY A 27 -11.00 -22.11 0.55
C GLY A 27 -10.90 -20.88 -0.34
N ALA A 28 -11.94 -20.57 -1.12
CA ALA A 28 -11.97 -19.38 -1.99
C ALA A 28 -12.15 -18.07 -1.20
N ALA A 29 -12.77 -18.10 -0.02
CA ALA A 29 -12.98 -16.92 0.81
C ALA A 29 -11.72 -16.46 1.57
N LEU A 30 -10.66 -17.30 1.63
CA LEU A 30 -9.39 -17.00 2.27
C LEU A 30 -8.31 -16.47 1.31
N CYS A 31 -8.65 -16.23 0.03
CA CYS A 31 -7.80 -15.47 -0.88
C CYS A 31 -7.77 -14.04 -0.34
N GLY A 32 -6.80 -13.77 0.55
CA GLY A 32 -6.63 -12.52 1.25
C GLY A 32 -6.60 -11.36 0.27
N ILE A 33 -7.54 -10.44 0.43
CA ILE A 33 -7.40 -9.09 -0.10
C ILE A 33 -6.16 -8.54 0.61
N SER A 34 -5.00 -8.60 -0.03
CA SER A 34 -3.84 -7.81 0.38
C SER A 34 -4.29 -6.36 0.27
N ALA A 35 -4.71 -5.79 1.40
CA ALA A 35 -5.02 -4.37 1.45
C ALA A 35 -3.75 -3.63 1.01
N ALA A 36 -3.81 -2.97 -0.14
CA ALA A 36 -2.72 -2.12 -0.58
C ALA A 36 -2.47 -1.08 0.51
N GLN A 37 -1.21 -0.93 0.93
CA GLN A 37 -0.83 0.07 1.92
C GLN A 37 -1.30 1.45 1.44
N SER A 38 -2.00 2.20 2.30
CA SER A 38 -2.48 3.54 1.93
C SER A 38 -1.31 4.51 1.72
N ALA A 39 -1.52 5.55 0.92
CA ALA A 39 -0.51 6.58 0.71
C ALA A 39 -0.12 7.28 2.01
N GLU A 40 -1.05 7.44 2.94
CA GLU A 40 -0.80 7.99 4.28
C GLU A 40 0.10 7.10 5.12
N GLN A 41 -0.18 5.80 5.16
CA GLN A 41 0.67 4.84 5.88
C GLN A 41 2.08 4.82 5.29
N LEU A 42 2.17 4.76 3.96
CA LEU A 42 3.44 4.76 3.25
C LEU A 42 4.23 6.06 3.49
N TYR A 43 3.54 7.20 3.50
CA TYR A 43 4.14 8.49 3.82
C TYR A 43 4.68 8.51 5.25
N THR A 44 3.90 8.09 6.21
CA THR A 44 4.29 8.06 7.63
C THR A 44 5.55 7.21 7.84
N GLU A 45 5.62 6.05 7.19
CA GLU A 45 6.76 5.14 7.32
C GLU A 45 8.03 5.61 6.59
N LYS A 46 7.89 6.16 5.39
CA LYS A 46 9.04 6.46 4.50
C LYS A 46 9.47 7.93 4.54
N CYS A 47 8.55 8.83 4.80
CA CYS A 47 8.76 10.27 4.67
C CYS A 47 8.62 11.01 6.01
N GLY A 48 7.70 10.56 6.88
CA GLY A 48 7.30 11.26 8.10
C GLY A 48 8.45 11.53 9.08
N ASN A 49 9.46 10.65 9.13
CA ASN A 49 10.61 10.84 10.02
C ASN A 49 11.41 12.13 9.71
N CYS A 50 11.46 12.52 8.44
CA CYS A 50 12.14 13.75 8.02
C CYS A 50 11.15 14.89 7.77
N HIS A 51 10.06 14.61 7.05
CA HIS A 51 9.10 15.65 6.64
C HIS A 51 8.00 15.94 7.68
N ALA A 52 7.97 15.27 8.82
CA ALA A 52 6.88 15.23 9.79
C ALA A 52 5.57 14.67 9.17
N THR A 53 4.62 14.27 10.02
CA THR A 53 3.35 13.68 9.55
C THR A 53 2.44 14.70 8.86
N ASP A 54 2.62 15.98 9.16
CA ASP A 54 1.89 17.12 8.57
C ASP A 54 2.63 17.77 7.39
N GLY A 55 3.78 17.24 7.00
CA GLY A 55 4.61 17.79 5.92
C GLY A 55 5.42 19.03 6.28
N SER A 56 5.43 19.47 7.55
CA SER A 56 6.10 20.71 7.99
C SER A 56 7.63 20.66 7.94
N GLY A 57 8.20 19.46 7.98
CA GLY A 57 9.64 19.30 8.13
C GLY A 57 10.16 19.67 9.53
N HIS A 58 9.29 19.84 10.51
CA HIS A 58 9.70 20.16 11.90
C HIS A 58 10.08 18.88 12.68
N THR A 59 11.19 18.29 12.32
CA THR A 59 11.73 17.08 12.98
C THR A 59 13.20 17.26 13.33
N ALA A 60 13.69 16.45 14.28
CA ALA A 60 15.11 16.45 14.64
C ALA A 60 16.01 16.05 13.43
N ALA A 61 15.53 15.17 12.55
CA ALA A 61 16.23 14.79 11.33
C ALA A 61 16.26 15.93 10.31
N ALA A 62 15.14 16.65 10.15
CA ALA A 62 15.02 17.78 9.24
C ALA A 62 15.98 18.92 9.58
N ASN A 63 16.16 19.22 10.86
CA ASN A 63 17.07 20.27 11.33
C ASN A 63 18.53 20.03 10.90
N LYS A 64 18.91 18.78 10.67
CA LYS A 64 20.27 18.42 10.23
C LYS A 64 20.45 18.42 8.72
N MET A 65 19.36 18.25 7.96
CA MET A 65 19.41 17.99 6.51
C MET A 65 18.75 19.06 5.66
N ALA A 66 18.30 20.17 6.25
CA ALA A 66 17.59 21.25 5.55
C ALA A 66 16.39 20.70 4.73
N VAL A 67 15.58 19.85 5.36
CA VAL A 67 14.41 19.23 4.75
C VAL A 67 13.36 20.32 4.46
N PRO A 68 12.80 20.40 3.25
CA PRO A 68 11.82 21.43 2.91
C PRO A 68 10.47 21.17 3.57
N ASP A 69 9.77 22.25 3.96
CA ASP A 69 8.35 22.21 4.28
C ASP A 69 7.55 21.92 3.00
N LEU A 70 6.88 20.76 2.98
CA LEU A 70 6.08 20.30 1.84
C LEU A 70 4.83 21.15 1.62
N ARG A 71 4.42 21.95 2.61
CA ARG A 71 3.28 22.87 2.54
C ARG A 71 3.66 24.22 1.91
N SER A 72 4.96 24.45 1.71
CA SER A 72 5.47 25.72 1.21
C SER A 72 4.97 26.05 -0.19
N LYS A 73 4.87 27.36 -0.48
CA LYS A 73 4.48 27.84 -1.80
C LYS A 73 5.36 27.28 -2.92
N ARG A 74 6.65 27.12 -2.67
CA ARG A 74 7.60 26.51 -3.61
C ARG A 74 7.20 25.09 -4.00
N ILE A 75 6.90 24.25 -3.02
CA ILE A 75 6.50 22.85 -3.28
C ILE A 75 5.13 22.79 -3.94
N LYS A 76 4.18 23.66 -3.54
CA LYS A 76 2.86 23.72 -4.17
C LYS A 76 2.89 24.18 -5.64
N GLN A 77 3.89 24.94 -6.03
CA GLN A 77 4.08 25.41 -7.43
C GLN A 77 4.79 24.39 -8.32
N MET A 78 5.46 23.38 -7.75
CA MET A 78 6.03 22.29 -8.53
C MET A 78 4.93 21.46 -9.18
N SER A 79 5.16 21.00 -10.39
CA SER A 79 4.27 20.04 -11.05
C SER A 79 4.34 18.64 -10.37
N ASP A 80 3.35 17.79 -10.63
CA ASP A 80 3.36 16.43 -10.12
C ASP A 80 4.53 15.62 -10.68
N GLU A 81 4.94 15.89 -11.93
CA GLU A 81 6.09 15.22 -12.54
C GLU A 81 7.43 15.66 -11.91
N GLU A 82 7.57 16.93 -11.54
CA GLU A 82 8.76 17.40 -10.82
C GLU A 82 8.84 16.77 -9.42
N LEU A 83 7.72 16.68 -8.71
CA LEU A 83 7.65 15.99 -7.43
C LEU A 83 7.92 14.50 -7.59
N PHE A 84 7.38 13.88 -8.64
CA PHE A 84 7.62 12.49 -8.96
C PHE A 84 9.12 12.24 -9.20
N SER A 85 9.75 12.99 -10.08
CA SER A 85 11.16 12.85 -10.39
C SER A 85 12.04 13.04 -9.13
N ALA A 86 11.74 14.05 -8.32
CA ALA A 86 12.46 14.29 -7.08
C ALA A 86 12.35 13.13 -6.08
N THR A 87 11.18 12.48 -6.00
CA THR A 87 10.90 11.38 -5.08
C THR A 87 11.39 10.05 -5.62
N ALA A 88 11.12 9.79 -6.90
CA ALA A 88 11.38 8.53 -7.56
C ALA A 88 12.87 8.29 -7.85
N GLU A 89 13.55 9.32 -8.33
CA GLU A 89 14.93 9.22 -8.81
C GLU A 89 15.94 9.97 -7.93
N GLY A 90 15.43 10.85 -7.04
CA GLY A 90 16.26 11.76 -6.27
C GLY A 90 16.78 12.93 -7.13
N THR A 91 16.99 14.09 -6.52
CA THR A 91 17.30 15.31 -7.27
C THR A 91 18.73 15.35 -7.83
N LYS A 92 19.73 15.24 -6.99
CA LYS A 92 21.14 15.38 -7.42
C LYS A 92 21.98 14.11 -7.27
N HIS A 93 21.57 13.19 -6.45
CA HIS A 93 22.44 12.08 -6.02
C HIS A 93 21.90 10.69 -6.30
N ARG A 94 20.70 10.52 -6.85
CA ARG A 94 20.05 9.22 -7.12
C ARG A 94 20.15 8.22 -5.96
N SER A 95 20.17 8.73 -4.74
CA SER A 95 20.38 7.94 -3.54
C SER A 95 19.51 8.44 -2.38
N TYR A 96 19.63 7.75 -1.24
CA TYR A 96 18.95 8.14 -0.01
C TYR A 96 19.10 9.67 0.26
N PRO A 97 18.05 10.34 0.78
CA PRO A 97 16.80 9.75 1.28
C PRO A 97 15.71 9.49 0.22
N HIS A 98 15.84 9.99 -0.98
CA HIS A 98 14.92 9.77 -2.10
C HIS A 98 15.46 8.67 -3.05
N ALA A 99 15.02 8.66 -4.31
CA ALA A 99 15.33 7.59 -5.27
C ALA A 99 14.57 6.27 -4.98
N PHE A 100 13.29 6.41 -4.60
CA PHE A 100 12.47 5.29 -4.15
C PHE A 100 12.20 4.22 -5.21
N LEU A 101 12.26 4.53 -6.51
CA LEU A 101 12.21 3.51 -7.56
C LEU A 101 13.38 2.53 -7.45
N HIS A 102 14.57 3.01 -7.10
CA HIS A 102 15.76 2.16 -6.94
C HIS A 102 15.72 1.30 -5.67
N THR A 103 14.85 1.64 -4.72
CA THR A 103 14.64 0.86 -3.48
C THR A 103 13.42 -0.06 -3.55
N GLY A 104 12.79 -0.19 -4.72
CA GLY A 104 11.71 -1.13 -4.98
C GLY A 104 10.29 -0.60 -4.76
N MET A 105 10.13 0.72 -4.48
CA MET A 105 8.81 1.32 -4.45
C MET A 105 8.24 1.39 -5.87
N LYS A 106 6.97 1.03 -6.04
CA LYS A 106 6.30 1.04 -7.34
C LYS A 106 5.97 2.48 -7.76
N GLU A 107 6.00 2.75 -9.06
CA GLU A 107 5.63 4.06 -9.62
C GLU A 107 4.27 4.54 -9.13
N GLN A 108 3.25 3.66 -9.13
CA GLN A 108 1.92 4.01 -8.65
C GLN A 108 1.91 4.44 -7.18
N GLN A 109 2.71 3.80 -6.33
CA GLN A 109 2.83 4.18 -4.92
C GLN A 109 3.42 5.59 -4.76
N ILE A 110 4.40 5.94 -5.60
CA ILE A 110 5.00 7.30 -5.60
C ILE A 110 3.97 8.32 -6.09
N ARG A 111 3.20 8.02 -7.13
CA ARG A 111 2.12 8.90 -7.60
C ARG A 111 1.04 9.11 -6.55
N ASP A 112 0.68 8.08 -5.81
CA ASP A 112 -0.29 8.19 -4.72
C ASP A 112 0.27 8.97 -3.52
N LEU A 113 1.57 8.83 -3.21
CA LEU A 113 2.27 9.70 -2.25
C LEU A 113 2.21 11.18 -2.65
N ILE A 114 2.42 11.51 -3.92
CA ILE A 114 2.34 12.89 -4.41
C ILE A 114 0.94 13.47 -4.22
N LYS A 115 -0.10 12.71 -4.56
CA LYS A 115 -1.49 13.10 -4.28
C LYS A 115 -1.73 13.36 -2.80
N TYR A 116 -1.20 12.50 -1.93
CA TYR A 116 -1.29 12.69 -0.49
C TYR A 116 -0.56 13.97 -0.02
N ILE A 117 0.66 14.22 -0.51
CA ILE A 117 1.43 15.43 -0.22
C ILE A 117 0.67 16.69 -0.65
N ARG A 118 -0.08 16.65 -1.74
CA ARG A 118 -0.93 17.79 -2.20
C ARG A 118 -2.02 18.15 -1.20
N THR A 119 -2.43 17.25 -0.32
CA THR A 119 -3.43 17.55 0.71
C THR A 119 -2.86 18.38 1.87
N PHE A 120 -1.54 18.44 2.02
CA PHE A 120 -0.94 19.21 3.11
C PHE A 120 -1.18 20.71 2.95
N GLY A 121 -1.59 21.36 4.06
CA GLY A 121 -1.83 22.79 4.10
C GLY A 121 -3.06 23.28 3.33
N THR A 122 -3.93 22.37 2.83
CA THR A 122 -5.23 22.77 2.24
C THR A 122 -6.29 23.07 3.30
N ASN A 123 -6.09 22.59 4.54
CA ASN A 123 -7.05 22.73 5.64
C ASN A 123 -6.67 23.84 6.64
N GLN A 124 -5.83 24.81 6.23
CA GLN A 124 -5.44 25.95 7.08
C GLN A 124 -6.20 27.21 6.64
N ASN A 125 -7.53 27.15 6.66
CA ASN A 125 -8.41 28.30 6.66
C ASN A 125 -9.13 28.41 7.98
#